data_b708d7786e68baf615d2884dd8963ebe
#
_entry.id   b708d7786e68baf615d2884dd8963ebe
#
_cell.length_a   1.000
_cell.length_b   1.000
_cell.length_c   1.000
_cell.angle_alpha   90.00
_cell.angle_beta   90.00
_cell.angle_gamma   90.00
#
_symmetry.space_group_name_H-M   'P 1'
#
loop_
_entity.id
_entity.type
_entity.pdbx_description
1 polymer ?
#
loop_
_entity_poly.entity_id
_entity_poly.type
_entity_poly.pdbx_seq_one_letter_code
_entity_poly.pdbx_strand_id
1 'polypeptide(L)'
;VSFFILSLQEMLFFNVELFKTRLMEIKTFIANYKAAFGENTELPIVFWYSDTLENQTEKINGCFFKDMRKVREGHTVSLNADVIGCGGGKFYTGFTDMPERVPTFVSLKEKYKETPEMVIEYIDRLGVTKTENRYLHFARMDKVDSLDPIEGVLFLATPDILSGLVTWACYDNNSEDAVVTQFGSGCSVTVTQTILENHRGGRRTFIGFFDPSVRPYFEPDILSYTVPMSRFKEMYHTMRSSCLFDTHAWGKIKERIQLSDK
;
A
#
# COMPACT_ATOMS: atom_id res chain seq x y z
N VAL A 1 3.94 1.54 45.64
CA VAL A 1 3.40 1.68 44.28
C VAL A 1 2.43 0.53 44.08
N SER A 2 1.11 0.80 44.19
CA SER A 2 0.03 -0.20 43.99
C SER A 2 -0.11 -0.45 42.47
N PHE A 3 0.24 -1.62 42.00
CA PHE A 3 -0.13 -2.08 40.66
C PHE A 3 -1.59 -2.54 40.70
N PHE A 4 -2.47 -1.81 40.02
CA PHE A 4 -3.83 -2.30 39.73
C PHE A 4 -3.74 -3.41 38.70
N ILE A 5 -3.92 -4.65 39.13
CA ILE A 5 -4.12 -5.80 38.23
C ILE A 5 -5.61 -5.78 37.84
N LEU A 6 -5.90 -5.46 36.58
CA LEU A 6 -7.24 -5.57 36.01
C LEU A 6 -7.71 -7.03 36.09
N SER A 7 -8.98 -7.24 36.43
CA SER A 7 -9.59 -8.55 36.40
C SER A 7 -9.68 -9.07 34.94
N LEU A 8 -9.76 -10.38 34.78
CA LEU A 8 -9.91 -11.01 33.44
C LEU A 8 -11.15 -10.46 32.70
N GLN A 9 -12.19 -10.13 33.41
CA GLN A 9 -13.45 -9.60 32.89
C GLN A 9 -13.30 -8.14 32.41
N GLU A 10 -12.55 -7.32 33.14
CA GLU A 10 -12.22 -5.94 32.73
C GLU A 10 -11.29 -5.92 31.52
N MET A 11 -10.31 -6.83 31.45
CA MET A 11 -9.44 -7.00 30.27
C MET A 11 -10.24 -7.44 29.04
N LEU A 12 -11.20 -8.36 29.20
CA LEU A 12 -12.07 -8.81 28.10
C LEU A 12 -12.97 -7.67 27.61
N PHE A 13 -13.57 -6.92 28.52
CA PHE A 13 -14.41 -5.77 28.18
C PHE A 13 -13.60 -4.68 27.48
N PHE A 14 -12.43 -4.35 27.97
CA PHE A 14 -11.53 -3.37 27.34
C PHE A 14 -11.12 -3.79 25.93
N ASN A 15 -10.79 -5.07 25.70
CA ASN A 15 -10.46 -5.59 24.38
C ASN A 15 -11.63 -5.54 23.40
N VAL A 16 -12.86 -5.83 23.86
CA VAL A 16 -14.07 -5.73 23.03
C VAL A 16 -14.37 -4.29 22.62
N GLU A 17 -14.25 -3.34 23.55
CA GLU A 17 -14.48 -1.91 23.24
C GLU A 17 -13.39 -1.35 22.31
N LEU A 18 -12.14 -1.74 22.50
CA LEU A 18 -11.04 -1.38 21.62
C LEU A 18 -11.24 -1.93 20.20
N PHE A 19 -11.65 -3.19 20.08
CA PHE A 19 -12.00 -3.82 18.79
C PHE A 19 -13.14 -3.08 18.09
N LYS A 20 -14.21 -2.75 18.79
CA LYS A 20 -15.33 -1.98 18.24
C LYS A 20 -14.89 -0.60 17.75
N THR A 21 -14.04 0.09 18.51
CA THR A 21 -13.51 1.41 18.13
C THR A 21 -12.69 1.31 16.84
N ARG A 22 -11.78 0.35 16.73
CA ARG A 22 -10.94 0.11 15.54
C ARG A 22 -11.76 -0.20 14.29
N LEU A 23 -12.75 -1.07 14.42
CA LEU A 23 -13.65 -1.41 13.32
C LEU A 23 -14.50 -0.20 12.91
N MET A 24 -14.88 0.66 13.85
CA MET A 24 -15.60 1.90 13.56
C MET A 24 -14.75 2.89 12.77
N GLU A 25 -13.45 2.99 13.05
CA GLU A 25 -12.51 3.83 12.30
C GLU A 25 -12.41 3.40 10.84
N ILE A 26 -12.27 2.10 10.57
CA ILE A 26 -12.22 1.54 9.21
C ILE A 26 -13.53 1.86 8.46
N LYS A 27 -14.68 1.59 9.06
CA LYS A 27 -15.99 1.87 8.47
C LYS A 27 -16.19 3.36 8.19
N THR A 28 -15.78 4.22 9.11
CA THR A 28 -15.87 5.67 8.96
C THR A 28 -14.96 6.16 7.82
N PHE A 29 -13.74 5.63 7.73
CA PHE A 29 -12.86 5.93 6.61
C PHE A 29 -13.48 5.51 5.28
N ILE A 30 -13.97 4.29 5.15
CA ILE A 30 -14.59 3.78 3.92
C ILE A 30 -15.78 4.64 3.52
N ALA A 31 -16.64 5.02 4.47
CA ALA A 31 -17.76 5.92 4.18
C ALA A 31 -17.30 7.30 3.68
N ASN A 32 -16.29 7.89 4.31
CA ASN A 32 -15.71 9.16 3.88
C ASN A 32 -15.03 9.03 2.51
N TYR A 33 -14.31 7.94 2.27
CA TYR A 33 -13.63 7.68 1.00
C TYR A 33 -14.64 7.58 -0.16
N LYS A 34 -15.69 6.80 0.02
CA LYS A 34 -16.79 6.72 -0.96
C LYS A 34 -17.50 8.06 -1.14
N ALA A 35 -17.73 8.79 -0.06
CA ALA A 35 -18.32 10.13 -0.14
C ALA A 35 -17.44 11.12 -0.91
N ALA A 36 -16.12 10.99 -0.84
CA ALA A 36 -15.16 11.84 -1.55
C ALA A 36 -15.00 11.46 -3.03
N PHE A 37 -14.86 10.17 -3.33
CA PHE A 37 -14.47 9.67 -4.65
C PHE A 37 -15.62 9.04 -5.46
N GLY A 38 -16.69 8.59 -4.83
CA GLY A 38 -17.84 7.93 -5.45
C GLY A 38 -18.15 6.58 -4.78
N GLU A 39 -19.42 6.17 -4.83
CA GLU A 39 -19.89 4.93 -4.18
C GLU A 39 -19.23 3.66 -4.76
N ASN A 40 -18.95 3.66 -6.06
CA ASN A 40 -18.37 2.53 -6.76
C ASN A 40 -16.84 2.55 -6.79
N THR A 41 -16.21 3.60 -6.22
CA THR A 41 -14.75 3.70 -6.18
C THR A 41 -14.14 2.48 -5.48
N GLU A 42 -13.14 1.88 -6.11
CA GLU A 42 -12.44 0.72 -5.59
C GLU A 42 -11.82 1.01 -4.23
N LEU A 43 -12.10 0.14 -3.26
CA LEU A 43 -11.57 0.30 -1.91
C LEU A 43 -10.06 0.02 -1.88
N PRO A 44 -9.31 0.77 -1.06
CA PRO A 44 -7.88 0.56 -0.95
C PRO A 44 -7.55 -0.82 -0.39
N ILE A 45 -6.37 -1.30 -0.78
CA ILE A 45 -5.74 -2.51 -0.30
C ILE A 45 -4.80 -2.13 0.83
N VAL A 46 -4.76 -2.92 1.88
CA VAL A 46 -3.80 -2.78 2.98
C VAL A 46 -2.83 -3.95 2.97
N PHE A 47 -1.60 -3.75 3.46
CA PHE A 47 -0.61 -4.81 3.55
C PHE A 47 0.20 -4.73 4.85
N TRP A 48 0.58 -5.91 5.34
CA TRP A 48 1.31 -6.07 6.61
C TRP A 48 2.11 -7.37 6.63
N TYR A 49 3.08 -7.42 7.53
CA TYR A 49 3.81 -8.64 7.84
C TYR A 49 3.26 -9.33 9.07
N SER A 50 3.28 -10.67 9.09
CA SER A 50 3.05 -11.48 10.29
C SER A 50 3.67 -12.86 10.20
N ASP A 51 3.69 -13.58 11.32
CA ASP A 51 4.09 -14.99 11.38
C ASP A 51 2.90 -15.96 11.24
N THR A 52 1.69 -15.43 11.27
CA THR A 52 0.45 -16.21 11.13
C THR A 52 0.01 -16.23 9.66
N LEU A 53 -0.32 -17.41 9.16
CA LEU A 53 -0.89 -17.55 7.83
C LEU A 53 -2.38 -17.16 7.85
N GLU A 54 -2.73 -16.09 7.13
CA GLU A 54 -4.12 -15.64 7.04
C GLU A 54 -4.91 -16.44 5.99
N ASN A 55 -4.27 -16.80 4.89
CA ASN A 55 -4.89 -17.59 3.83
C ASN A 55 -3.85 -18.36 3.03
N GLN A 56 -4.19 -19.59 2.62
CA GLN A 56 -3.33 -20.40 1.76
C GLN A 56 -3.30 -19.79 0.35
N THR A 57 -2.12 -19.38 -0.10
CA THR A 57 -1.91 -18.87 -1.45
C THR A 57 -1.08 -19.87 -2.26
N GLU A 58 -1.55 -20.22 -3.44
CA GLU A 58 -0.81 -21.07 -4.36
C GLU A 58 0.44 -20.36 -4.88
N LYS A 59 1.43 -21.15 -5.32
CA LYS A 59 2.66 -20.60 -5.91
C LYS A 59 2.36 -19.73 -7.13
N ILE A 60 2.85 -18.50 -7.10
CA ILE A 60 2.63 -17.50 -8.13
C ILE A 60 3.77 -17.54 -9.14
N ASN A 61 3.49 -17.94 -10.37
CA ASN A 61 4.47 -17.87 -11.46
C ASN A 61 4.59 -16.45 -11.98
N GLY A 62 5.79 -15.83 -11.83
CA GLY A 62 6.06 -14.46 -12.25
C GLY A 62 5.76 -13.42 -11.16
N CYS A 63 5.26 -12.27 -11.58
CA CYS A 63 4.98 -11.15 -10.68
C CYS A 63 3.77 -11.44 -9.77
N PHE A 64 3.92 -11.23 -8.48
CA PHE A 64 2.83 -11.47 -7.52
C PHE A 64 1.69 -10.44 -7.63
N PHE A 65 1.93 -9.29 -8.23
CA PHE A 65 0.86 -8.30 -8.45
C PHE A 65 -0.30 -8.81 -9.32
N LYS A 66 -0.09 -9.87 -10.11
CA LYS A 66 -1.20 -10.51 -10.84
C LYS A 66 -2.31 -11.03 -9.91
N ASP A 67 -1.96 -11.40 -8.67
CA ASP A 67 -2.92 -11.91 -7.68
C ASP A 67 -3.64 -10.77 -6.92
N MET A 68 -3.30 -9.51 -7.17
CA MET A 68 -4.05 -8.37 -6.62
C MET A 68 -5.51 -8.36 -7.11
N ARG A 69 -5.81 -9.01 -8.24
CA ARG A 69 -7.21 -9.23 -8.65
C ARG A 69 -8.01 -9.96 -7.57
N LYS A 70 -7.44 -11.03 -6.97
CA LYS A 70 -8.08 -11.75 -5.86
C LYS A 70 -8.31 -10.86 -4.64
N VAL A 71 -7.35 -9.96 -4.36
CA VAL A 71 -7.50 -9.00 -3.26
C VAL A 71 -8.62 -8.00 -3.54
N ARG A 72 -8.71 -7.48 -4.76
CA ARG A 72 -9.82 -6.61 -5.22
C ARG A 72 -11.18 -7.29 -5.08
N GLU A 73 -11.24 -8.59 -5.31
CA GLU A 73 -12.45 -9.44 -5.13
C GLU A 73 -12.76 -9.72 -3.64
N GLY A 74 -11.89 -9.32 -2.71
CA GLY A 74 -12.10 -9.42 -1.26
C GLY A 74 -11.44 -10.63 -0.60
N HIS A 75 -10.53 -11.33 -1.29
CA HIS A 75 -9.71 -12.39 -0.72
C HIS A 75 -8.45 -11.82 -0.08
N THR A 76 -7.97 -12.45 0.99
CA THR A 76 -6.62 -12.17 1.51
C THR A 76 -5.61 -13.02 0.76
N VAL A 77 -4.52 -12.38 0.31
CA VAL A 77 -3.37 -13.04 -0.33
C VAL A 77 -2.19 -13.00 0.65
N SER A 78 -1.66 -14.18 0.99
CA SER A 78 -0.51 -14.33 1.88
C SER A 78 0.71 -14.77 1.07
N LEU A 79 1.75 -13.97 1.07
CA LEU A 79 2.98 -14.16 0.30
C LEU A 79 4.14 -14.57 1.22
N ASN A 80 5.02 -15.42 0.72
CA ASN A 80 6.32 -15.73 1.31
C ASN A 80 7.33 -16.12 0.22
N ALA A 81 8.53 -16.52 0.60
CA ALA A 81 9.57 -16.91 -0.34
C ALA A 81 9.18 -18.09 -1.26
N ASP A 82 8.33 -19.01 -0.77
CA ASP A 82 7.91 -20.20 -1.55
C ASP A 82 6.79 -19.86 -2.54
N VAL A 83 5.89 -18.95 -2.15
CA VAL A 83 4.75 -18.50 -2.94
C VAL A 83 5.17 -17.56 -4.07
N ILE A 84 6.07 -16.60 -3.80
CA ILE A 84 6.53 -15.63 -4.78
C ILE A 84 7.44 -16.31 -5.81
N GLY A 85 7.08 -16.28 -7.08
CA GLY A 85 7.90 -16.86 -8.16
C GLY A 85 9.01 -15.95 -8.68
N CYS A 86 8.84 -14.63 -8.57
CA CYS A 86 9.78 -13.63 -9.06
C CYS A 86 10.92 -13.39 -8.07
N GLY A 87 12.19 -13.52 -8.49
CA GLY A 87 13.36 -13.27 -7.63
C GLY A 87 13.44 -11.82 -7.12
N GLY A 88 13.13 -10.84 -7.97
CA GLY A 88 13.04 -9.44 -7.53
C GLY A 88 11.92 -9.23 -6.52
N GLY A 89 10.77 -9.87 -6.72
CA GLY A 89 9.66 -9.82 -5.75
C GLY A 89 10.07 -10.35 -4.39
N LYS A 90 10.73 -11.51 -4.31
CA LYS A 90 11.27 -12.08 -3.05
C LYS A 90 12.23 -11.13 -2.36
N PHE A 91 13.13 -10.53 -3.11
CA PHE A 91 14.12 -9.60 -2.59
C PHE A 91 13.48 -8.32 -2.07
N TYR A 92 12.68 -7.62 -2.90
CA TYR A 92 12.07 -6.35 -2.50
C TYR A 92 11.03 -6.47 -1.39
N THR A 93 10.48 -7.67 -1.16
CA THR A 93 9.64 -7.96 0.01
C THR A 93 10.45 -8.46 1.22
N GLY A 94 11.78 -8.47 1.15
CA GLY A 94 12.67 -8.81 2.27
C GLY A 94 12.80 -10.30 2.57
N PHE A 95 12.23 -11.20 1.76
CA PHE A 95 12.28 -12.65 2.02
C PHE A 95 13.59 -13.32 1.61
N THR A 96 14.35 -12.74 0.69
CA THR A 96 15.62 -13.31 0.22
C THR A 96 16.65 -12.22 -0.03
N ASP A 97 17.91 -12.61 -0.15
CA ASP A 97 18.95 -11.75 -0.69
C ASP A 97 18.69 -11.42 -2.16
N MET A 98 19.32 -10.36 -2.64
CA MET A 98 19.25 -9.97 -4.04
C MET A 98 19.88 -11.08 -4.93
N PRO A 99 19.15 -11.60 -5.93
CA PRO A 99 19.74 -12.54 -6.86
C PRO A 99 20.87 -11.85 -7.68
N GLU A 100 22.03 -12.46 -7.79
CA GLU A 100 23.23 -11.93 -8.49
C GLU A 100 22.93 -11.45 -9.92
N ARG A 101 22.00 -12.11 -10.60
CA ARG A 101 21.61 -11.77 -11.98
C ARG A 101 20.81 -10.47 -12.11
N VAL A 102 20.24 -9.94 -11.03
CA VAL A 102 19.29 -8.82 -11.10
C VAL A 102 19.90 -7.57 -11.72
N PRO A 103 21.10 -7.10 -11.34
CA PRO A 103 21.69 -5.91 -11.97
C PRO A 103 21.85 -6.05 -13.48
N THR A 104 22.43 -7.16 -13.92
CA THR A 104 22.65 -7.45 -15.35
C THR A 104 21.34 -7.64 -16.13
N PHE A 105 20.37 -8.33 -15.52
CA PHE A 105 19.07 -8.56 -16.15
C PHE A 105 18.30 -7.24 -16.33
N VAL A 106 18.18 -6.43 -15.28
CA VAL A 106 17.43 -5.16 -15.29
C VAL A 106 18.04 -4.14 -16.23
N SER A 107 19.38 -4.09 -16.35
CA SER A 107 20.07 -3.14 -17.25
C SER A 107 20.21 -3.66 -18.68
N LEU A 108 20.84 -4.83 -18.87
CA LEU A 108 21.22 -5.28 -20.21
C LEU A 108 20.09 -6.04 -20.93
N LYS A 109 19.12 -6.63 -20.23
CA LYS A 109 18.00 -7.35 -20.83
C LYS A 109 16.75 -6.50 -20.91
N GLU A 110 16.27 -6.00 -19.75
CA GLU A 110 15.07 -5.17 -19.68
C GLU A 110 15.32 -3.70 -20.05
N LYS A 111 16.58 -3.25 -19.98
CA LYS A 111 17.01 -1.87 -20.31
C LYS A 111 16.29 -0.79 -19.51
N TYR A 112 15.96 -1.08 -18.26
CA TYR A 112 15.34 -0.10 -17.35
C TYR A 112 16.36 0.85 -16.71
N LYS A 113 17.63 0.47 -16.72
CA LYS A 113 18.80 1.30 -16.36
C LYS A 113 19.89 1.06 -17.40
N GLU A 114 20.72 2.06 -17.59
CA GLU A 114 21.79 2.02 -18.59
C GLU A 114 22.86 0.96 -18.26
N THR A 115 23.24 0.87 -16.96
CA THR A 115 24.29 -0.04 -16.51
C THR A 115 23.89 -0.87 -15.30
N PRO A 116 24.54 -2.04 -15.06
CA PRO A 116 24.33 -2.81 -13.82
C PRO A 116 24.65 -2.01 -12.55
N GLU A 117 25.66 -1.13 -12.58
CA GLU A 117 26.09 -0.31 -11.46
C GLU A 117 24.97 0.65 -11.02
N MET A 118 24.23 1.25 -11.97
CA MET A 118 23.06 2.09 -11.66
C MET A 118 21.96 1.30 -10.98
N VAL A 119 21.81 0.02 -11.26
CA VAL A 119 20.85 -0.85 -10.57
C VAL A 119 21.31 -1.14 -9.15
N ILE A 120 22.59 -1.43 -8.96
CA ILE A 120 23.20 -1.66 -7.63
C ILE A 120 23.04 -0.39 -6.78
N GLU A 121 23.44 0.76 -7.30
CA GLU A 121 23.31 2.05 -6.61
C GLU A 121 21.86 2.34 -6.19
N TYR A 122 20.90 2.05 -7.06
CA TYR A 122 19.49 2.20 -6.74
C TYR A 122 19.08 1.29 -5.55
N ILE A 123 19.48 0.02 -5.59
CA ILE A 123 19.16 -0.97 -4.57
C ILE A 123 19.81 -0.60 -3.23
N ASP A 124 21.07 -0.20 -3.24
CA ASP A 124 21.81 0.19 -2.04
C ASP A 124 21.18 1.45 -1.40
N ARG A 125 20.81 2.43 -2.22
CA ARG A 125 20.14 3.64 -1.74
C ARG A 125 18.74 3.36 -1.20
N LEU A 126 18.02 2.39 -1.79
CA LEU A 126 16.70 1.99 -1.30
C LEU A 126 16.81 1.37 0.11
N GLY A 127 17.85 0.60 0.37
CA GLY A 127 18.12 0.04 1.69
C GLY A 127 17.13 -1.06 2.07
N VAL A 128 16.89 -2.02 1.16
CA VAL A 128 16.03 -3.18 1.41
C VAL A 128 16.55 -3.96 2.61
N THR A 129 15.71 -4.17 3.61
CA THR A 129 16.02 -4.99 4.78
C THR A 129 15.32 -6.34 4.71
N LYS A 130 15.95 -7.38 5.26
CA LYS A 130 15.30 -8.68 5.42
C LYS A 130 14.19 -8.57 6.46
N THR A 131 13.07 -9.23 6.17
CA THR A 131 12.00 -9.43 7.16
C THR A 131 12.27 -10.68 7.98
N GLU A 132 11.96 -10.63 9.27
CA GLU A 132 11.96 -11.80 10.15
C GLU A 132 10.60 -12.51 10.11
N ASN A 133 9.54 -11.84 9.64
CA ASN A 133 8.21 -12.41 9.54
C ASN A 133 8.09 -13.42 8.40
N ARG A 134 7.22 -14.41 8.58
CA ARG A 134 7.02 -15.50 7.62
C ARG A 134 6.21 -15.10 6.41
N TYR A 135 5.27 -14.15 6.57
CA TYR A 135 4.31 -13.80 5.54
C TYR A 135 4.17 -12.29 5.37
N LEU A 136 3.91 -11.88 4.13
CA LEU A 136 3.41 -10.57 3.75
C LEU A 136 1.99 -10.74 3.23
N HIS A 137 1.03 -10.06 3.84
CA HIS A 137 -0.39 -10.14 3.49
C HIS A 137 -0.85 -8.93 2.74
N PHE A 138 -1.80 -9.15 1.83
CA PHE A 138 -2.58 -8.12 1.16
C PHE A 138 -4.06 -8.44 1.33
N ALA A 139 -4.84 -7.47 1.78
CA ALA A 139 -6.29 -7.57 1.86
C ALA A 139 -6.95 -6.24 1.48
N ARG A 140 -8.17 -6.29 0.98
CA ARG A 140 -8.96 -5.08 0.81
C ARG A 140 -9.32 -4.52 2.19
N MET A 141 -9.30 -3.19 2.35
CA MET A 141 -9.41 -2.55 3.66
C MET A 141 -10.69 -2.91 4.45
N ASP A 142 -11.79 -3.26 3.77
CA ASP A 142 -13.03 -3.71 4.41
C ASP A 142 -12.97 -5.18 4.91
N LYS A 143 -11.85 -5.87 4.71
CA LYS A 143 -11.63 -7.27 5.10
C LYS A 143 -10.67 -7.43 6.27
N VAL A 144 -10.24 -6.33 6.86
CA VAL A 144 -9.40 -6.34 8.06
C VAL A 144 -10.17 -5.77 9.25
N ASP A 145 -9.86 -6.28 10.42
CA ASP A 145 -10.53 -5.89 11.67
C ASP A 145 -9.80 -4.78 12.43
N SER A 146 -8.53 -4.52 12.07
CA SER A 146 -7.68 -3.49 12.69
C SER A 146 -6.66 -2.96 11.70
N LEU A 147 -6.32 -1.68 11.88
CA LEU A 147 -5.21 -1.03 11.15
C LEU A 147 -3.86 -1.10 11.90
N ASP A 148 -3.81 -1.68 13.10
CA ASP A 148 -2.58 -1.69 13.91
C ASP A 148 -1.40 -2.41 13.28
N PRO A 149 -1.57 -3.62 12.67
CA PRO A 149 -0.45 -4.32 12.07
C PRO A 149 -0.09 -3.79 10.68
N ILE A 150 -0.90 -2.87 10.13
CA ILE A 150 -0.77 -2.45 8.74
C ILE A 150 0.48 -1.58 8.55
N GLU A 151 1.27 -1.92 7.54
CA GLU A 151 2.46 -1.18 7.13
C GLU A 151 2.15 -0.08 6.12
N GLY A 152 1.18 -0.32 5.24
CA GLY A 152 0.83 0.63 4.21
C GLY A 152 -0.53 0.40 3.58
N VAL A 153 -1.01 1.45 2.93
CA VAL A 153 -2.27 1.50 2.18
C VAL A 153 -1.98 1.72 0.72
N LEU A 154 -2.46 0.82 -0.13
CA LEU A 154 -2.34 0.87 -1.58
C LEU A 154 -3.69 1.25 -2.20
N PHE A 155 -3.71 2.35 -2.93
CA PHE A 155 -4.81 2.76 -3.80
C PHE A 155 -4.46 2.40 -5.24
N LEU A 156 -5.38 1.73 -5.92
CA LEU A 156 -5.35 1.55 -7.36
C LEU A 156 -6.16 2.71 -7.97
N ALA A 157 -5.48 3.64 -8.61
CA ALA A 157 -6.03 4.94 -8.90
C ALA A 157 -5.97 5.29 -10.39
N THR A 158 -7.13 5.69 -10.95
CA THR A 158 -7.19 6.42 -12.21
C THR A 158 -6.59 7.83 -12.04
N PRO A 159 -6.26 8.57 -13.11
CA PRO A 159 -5.72 9.93 -13.00
C PRO A 159 -6.59 10.87 -12.16
N ASP A 160 -7.91 10.75 -12.23
CA ASP A 160 -8.84 11.57 -11.46
C ASP A 160 -8.77 11.26 -9.96
N ILE A 161 -8.82 9.98 -9.60
CA ILE A 161 -8.66 9.54 -8.21
C ILE A 161 -7.28 9.94 -7.69
N LEU A 162 -6.22 9.71 -8.48
CA LEU A 162 -4.87 10.06 -8.13
C LEU A 162 -4.70 11.56 -7.85
N SER A 163 -5.34 12.41 -8.65
CA SER A 163 -5.29 13.87 -8.43
C SER A 163 -5.84 14.27 -7.06
N GLY A 164 -6.92 13.63 -6.62
CA GLY A 164 -7.48 13.85 -5.28
C GLY A 164 -6.59 13.32 -4.17
N LEU A 165 -6.03 12.12 -4.32
CA LEU A 165 -5.12 11.52 -3.35
C LEU A 165 -3.85 12.35 -3.15
N VAL A 166 -3.25 12.83 -4.25
CA VAL A 166 -2.07 13.71 -4.22
C VAL A 166 -2.39 15.04 -3.54
N THR A 167 -3.50 15.67 -3.91
CA THR A 167 -3.90 16.94 -3.31
C THR A 167 -4.20 16.77 -1.81
N TRP A 168 -4.80 15.67 -1.42
CA TRP A 168 -5.04 15.34 0.00
C TRP A 168 -3.72 15.13 0.75
N ALA A 169 -2.76 14.40 0.18
CA ALA A 169 -1.45 14.20 0.82
C ALA A 169 -0.66 15.50 0.99
N CYS A 170 -0.85 16.48 0.10
CA CYS A 170 -0.20 17.80 0.16
C CYS A 170 -0.98 18.81 1.00
N TYR A 171 -2.19 18.48 1.50
CA TYR A 171 -3.03 19.44 2.22
C TYR A 171 -2.38 19.97 3.51
N ASP A 172 -1.69 19.12 4.23
CA ASP A 172 -0.98 19.44 5.48
C ASP A 172 0.53 19.17 5.40
N ASN A 173 1.06 18.99 4.20
CA ASN A 173 2.47 18.69 3.94
C ASN A 173 3.01 19.51 2.76
N ASN A 174 3.85 20.47 3.06
CA ASN A 174 4.47 21.38 2.07
C ASN A 174 5.86 20.90 1.61
N SER A 175 6.26 19.66 1.94
CA SER A 175 7.54 19.13 1.47
C SER A 175 7.54 18.94 -0.04
N GLU A 176 8.66 19.28 -0.70
CA GLU A 176 8.84 19.07 -2.14
C GLU A 176 8.77 17.60 -2.53
N ASP A 177 9.06 16.69 -1.59
CA ASP A 177 9.00 15.24 -1.74
C ASP A 177 7.79 14.60 -1.02
N ALA A 178 6.74 15.38 -0.73
CA ALA A 178 5.50 14.84 -0.15
C ALA A 178 4.92 13.68 -0.98
N VAL A 179 5.11 13.73 -2.30
CA VAL A 179 4.74 12.68 -3.24
C VAL A 179 5.93 12.33 -4.12
N VAL A 180 6.34 11.07 -4.09
CA VAL A 180 7.51 10.57 -4.81
C VAL A 180 7.10 9.70 -5.99
N THR A 181 7.71 9.94 -7.15
CA THR A 181 7.47 9.19 -8.39
C THR A 181 8.73 8.53 -8.93
N GLN A 182 9.64 8.14 -8.04
CA GLN A 182 10.89 7.50 -8.46
C GLN A 182 10.63 6.20 -9.21
N PHE A 183 11.23 6.05 -10.40
CA PHE A 183 11.16 4.81 -11.15
C PHE A 183 11.82 3.66 -10.39
N GLY A 184 11.10 2.56 -10.26
CA GLY A 184 11.54 1.32 -9.66
C GLY A 184 10.58 0.19 -10.01
N SER A 185 10.90 -1.04 -9.63
CA SER A 185 9.97 -2.16 -9.81
C SER A 185 8.68 -1.92 -9.02
N GLY A 186 7.57 -2.49 -9.48
CA GLY A 186 6.28 -2.36 -8.78
C GLY A 186 6.39 -2.70 -7.29
N CYS A 187 7.09 -3.79 -6.94
CA CYS A 187 7.27 -4.20 -5.55
C CYS A 187 8.21 -3.28 -4.76
N SER A 188 9.26 -2.71 -5.38
CA SER A 188 10.17 -1.78 -4.67
C SER A 188 9.46 -0.48 -4.31
N VAL A 189 8.66 0.08 -5.20
CA VAL A 189 7.94 1.34 -4.96
C VAL A 189 6.75 1.13 -4.04
N THR A 190 5.89 0.15 -4.36
CA THR A 190 4.62 -0.05 -3.65
C THR A 190 4.81 -0.66 -2.26
N VAL A 191 5.75 -1.60 -2.10
CA VAL A 191 5.95 -2.31 -0.82
C VAL A 191 7.14 -1.76 -0.07
N THR A 192 8.35 -1.88 -0.65
CA THR A 192 9.59 -1.57 0.07
C THR A 192 9.66 -0.12 0.52
N GLN A 193 9.47 0.84 -0.39
CA GLN A 193 9.57 2.27 -0.04
C GLN A 193 8.51 2.66 0.99
N THR A 194 7.30 2.13 0.86
CA THR A 194 6.20 2.41 1.79
C THR A 194 6.50 1.89 3.20
N ILE A 195 7.00 0.66 3.32
CA ILE A 195 7.36 0.06 4.62
C ILE A 195 8.53 0.82 5.27
N LEU A 196 9.58 1.09 4.49
CA LEU A 196 10.74 1.83 5.01
C LEU A 196 10.36 3.24 5.46
N GLU A 197 9.45 3.90 4.76
CA GLU A 197 8.94 5.21 5.16
C GLU A 197 8.06 5.11 6.41
N ASN A 198 7.24 4.05 6.53
CA ASN A 198 6.43 3.79 7.72
C ASN A 198 7.31 3.61 8.97
N HIS A 199 8.35 2.80 8.87
CA HIS A 199 9.27 2.54 9.98
C HIS A 199 10.08 3.78 10.41
N ARG A 200 10.29 4.74 9.51
CA ARG A 200 10.95 6.03 9.81
C ARG A 200 9.99 7.07 10.38
N GLY A 201 8.68 6.79 10.41
CA GLY A 201 7.66 7.79 10.74
C GLY A 201 7.63 8.95 9.73
N GLY A 202 8.02 8.68 8.48
CA GLY A 202 8.11 9.69 7.43
C GLY A 202 6.74 10.03 6.83
N ARG A 203 6.69 11.11 6.06
CA ARG A 203 5.45 11.69 5.53
C ARG A 203 5.34 11.61 3.99
N ARG A 204 6.26 10.93 3.33
CA ARG A 204 6.24 10.74 1.88
C ARG A 204 5.22 9.68 1.47
N THR A 205 4.60 9.90 0.34
CA THR A 205 3.72 8.95 -0.34
C THR A 205 4.29 8.63 -1.72
N PHE A 206 3.88 7.52 -2.35
CA PHE A 206 4.58 7.03 -3.53
C PHE A 206 3.59 6.73 -4.65
N ILE A 207 3.88 7.21 -5.87
CA ILE A 207 3.20 6.81 -7.10
C ILE A 207 4.07 5.76 -7.79
N GLY A 208 3.48 4.63 -8.14
CA GLY A 208 4.18 3.51 -8.76
C GLY A 208 3.43 2.91 -9.94
N PHE A 209 3.84 1.67 -10.30
CA PHE A 209 3.39 0.93 -11.49
C PHE A 209 3.81 1.56 -12.81
N PHE A 210 4.93 2.30 -12.81
CA PHE A 210 5.61 2.73 -14.04
C PHE A 210 6.46 1.61 -14.68
N ASP A 211 6.76 0.56 -13.93
CA ASP A 211 7.51 -0.61 -14.38
C ASP A 211 6.70 -1.41 -15.41
N PRO A 212 7.19 -1.54 -16.66
CA PRO A 212 6.50 -2.29 -17.70
C PRO A 212 6.18 -3.74 -17.33
N SER A 213 6.93 -4.35 -16.40
CA SER A 213 6.71 -5.74 -15.98
C SER A 213 5.46 -5.94 -15.11
N VAL A 214 4.97 -4.87 -14.48
CA VAL A 214 3.75 -4.91 -13.65
C VAL A 214 2.51 -4.45 -14.41
N ARG A 215 2.69 -3.58 -15.41
CA ARG A 215 1.59 -2.97 -16.18
C ARG A 215 0.58 -3.96 -16.76
N PRO A 216 0.96 -5.12 -17.32
CA PRO A 216 0.00 -6.07 -17.91
C PRO A 216 -1.02 -6.67 -16.92
N TYR A 217 -0.84 -6.48 -15.62
CA TYR A 217 -1.74 -7.02 -14.60
C TYR A 217 -2.81 -6.04 -14.14
N PHE A 218 -2.78 -4.80 -14.65
CA PHE A 218 -3.72 -3.74 -14.32
C PHE A 218 -4.27 -3.07 -15.58
N GLU A 219 -5.40 -2.41 -15.44
CA GLU A 219 -6.01 -1.59 -16.48
C GLU A 219 -5.04 -0.47 -16.93
N PRO A 220 -5.08 -0.05 -18.20
CA PRO A 220 -4.09 0.89 -18.76
C PRO A 220 -4.00 2.24 -18.05
N ASP A 221 -5.07 2.68 -17.44
CA ASP A 221 -5.21 3.96 -16.73
C ASP A 221 -4.99 3.85 -15.21
N ILE A 222 -4.74 2.65 -14.68
CA ILE A 222 -4.48 2.46 -13.25
C ILE A 222 -2.99 2.62 -12.93
N LEU A 223 -2.72 3.45 -11.92
CA LEU A 223 -1.43 3.54 -11.23
C LEU A 223 -1.60 3.14 -9.76
N SER A 224 -0.51 2.74 -9.11
CA SER A 224 -0.52 2.58 -7.66
C SER A 224 -0.21 3.92 -6.98
N TYR A 225 -0.95 4.20 -5.92
CA TYR A 225 -0.61 5.23 -4.96
C TYR A 225 -0.52 4.61 -3.59
N THR A 226 0.63 4.72 -2.92
CA THR A 226 0.84 4.09 -1.62
C THR A 226 1.15 5.10 -0.55
N VAL A 227 0.57 4.85 0.61
CA VAL A 227 0.69 5.71 1.79
C VAL A 227 1.19 4.83 2.95
N PRO A 228 2.32 5.17 3.59
CA PRO A 228 2.75 4.52 4.83
C PRO A 228 1.66 4.65 5.90
N MET A 229 1.49 3.65 6.76
CA MET A 229 0.42 3.68 7.75
C MET A 229 0.57 4.85 8.74
N SER A 230 1.80 5.22 9.11
CA SER A 230 2.08 6.41 9.92
C SER A 230 1.48 7.68 9.31
N ARG A 231 1.73 7.88 8.00
CA ARG A 231 1.19 9.01 7.25
C ARG A 231 -0.32 8.91 7.00
N PHE A 232 -0.82 7.70 6.73
CA PHE A 232 -2.25 7.47 6.52
C PHE A 232 -3.08 7.89 7.73
N LYS A 233 -2.62 7.60 8.95
CA LYS A 233 -3.28 8.03 10.19
C LYS A 233 -3.39 9.55 10.28
N GLU A 234 -2.35 10.29 9.90
CA GLU A 234 -2.41 11.77 9.85
C GLU A 234 -3.40 12.24 8.78
N MET A 235 -3.28 11.72 7.55
CA MET A 235 -4.16 12.06 6.43
C MET A 235 -5.63 11.77 6.73
N TYR A 236 -5.93 10.69 7.43
CA TYR A 236 -7.31 10.34 7.83
C TYR A 236 -7.98 11.50 8.57
N HIS A 237 -7.28 12.14 9.50
CA HIS A 237 -7.84 13.26 10.29
C HIS A 237 -8.08 14.53 9.45
N THR A 238 -7.37 14.70 8.36
CA THR A 238 -7.46 15.89 7.48
C THR A 238 -8.39 15.70 6.29
N MET A 239 -8.87 14.48 6.02
CA MET A 239 -9.61 14.16 4.82
C MET A 239 -10.81 15.07 4.59
N ARG A 240 -11.66 15.26 5.61
CA ARG A 240 -12.87 16.08 5.50
C ARG A 240 -12.60 17.58 5.43
N SER A 241 -11.45 18.04 5.89
CA SER A 241 -11.03 19.43 5.81
C SER A 241 -10.28 19.75 4.51
N SER A 242 -9.91 18.72 3.74
CA SER A 242 -9.19 18.87 2.47
C SER A 242 -10.12 19.23 1.32
N CYS A 243 -9.56 19.41 0.12
CA CYS A 243 -10.30 19.72 -1.09
C CYS A 243 -11.31 18.65 -1.52
N LEU A 244 -11.25 17.44 -0.94
CA LEU A 244 -12.11 16.30 -1.29
C LEU A 244 -13.58 16.48 -0.88
N PHE A 245 -13.88 17.51 -0.08
CA PHE A 245 -15.23 17.84 0.35
C PHE A 245 -15.52 19.32 0.10
N ASP A 246 -16.76 19.60 -0.27
CA ASP A 246 -17.36 20.95 -0.35
C ASP A 246 -16.61 21.97 -1.23
N THR A 247 -15.79 21.51 -2.19
CA THR A 247 -15.11 22.39 -3.13
C THR A 247 -15.66 22.24 -4.55
N HIS A 248 -15.81 23.38 -5.26
CA HIS A 248 -16.35 23.42 -6.61
C HIS A 248 -15.47 22.61 -7.60
N ALA A 249 -14.14 22.72 -7.49
CA ALA A 249 -13.23 22.01 -8.38
C ALA A 249 -13.33 20.50 -8.23
N TRP A 250 -13.32 20.02 -6.99
CA TRP A 250 -13.43 18.59 -6.71
C TRP A 250 -14.81 18.03 -7.09
N GLY A 251 -15.88 18.79 -6.90
CA GLY A 251 -17.23 18.39 -7.32
C GLY A 251 -17.30 17.99 -8.79
N LYS A 252 -16.65 18.76 -9.67
CA LYS A 252 -16.58 18.42 -11.12
C LYS A 252 -15.80 17.13 -11.40
N ILE A 253 -14.71 16.90 -10.67
CA ILE A 253 -13.91 15.67 -10.83
C ILE A 253 -14.70 14.47 -10.32
N LYS A 254 -15.38 14.59 -9.18
CA LYS A 254 -16.21 13.55 -8.61
C LYS A 254 -17.37 13.15 -9.55
N GLU A 255 -18.03 14.11 -10.18
CA GLU A 255 -19.05 13.83 -11.20
C GLU A 255 -18.46 13.03 -12.36
N ARG A 256 -17.25 13.36 -12.83
CA ARG A 256 -16.56 12.63 -13.91
C ARG A 256 -16.19 11.19 -13.48
N ILE A 257 -15.71 10.99 -12.27
CA ILE A 257 -15.44 9.65 -11.72
C ILE A 257 -16.72 8.82 -11.74
N GLN A 258 -17.84 9.36 -11.25
CA GLN A 258 -19.13 8.67 -11.22
C GLN A 258 -19.70 8.34 -12.60
N LEU A 259 -19.34 9.11 -13.62
CA LEU A 259 -19.75 8.84 -15.01
C LEU A 259 -18.90 7.76 -15.67
N SER A 260 -17.63 7.62 -15.29
CA SER A 260 -16.73 6.58 -15.81
C SER A 260 -16.98 5.19 -15.18
N ASP A 261 -17.66 5.13 -14.05
CA ASP A 261 -18.05 3.89 -13.35
C ASP A 261 -19.35 3.25 -13.93
N LYS A 262 -19.96 3.86 -14.96
CA LYS A 262 -21.13 3.35 -15.67
C LYS A 262 -20.77 2.67 -16.96
#